data_4ceb2d03ad3955729f99c201b73192e1
#
_entry.id   4ceb2d03ad3955729f99c201b73192e1
#
_cell.length_a   1.000
_cell.length_b   1.000
_cell.length_c   1.000
_cell.angle_alpha   90.00
_cell.angle_beta   90.00
_cell.angle_gamma   90.00
#
_symmetry.space_group_name_H-M   'P 1'
#
loop_
_entity.id
_entity.type
_entity.pdbx_description
1 polymer ?
#
loop_
_entity_poly.entity_id
_entity_poly.type
_entity_poly.pdbx_seq_one_letter_code
_entity_poly.pdbx_strand_id
1 'polypeptide(L)'
;WNMIATDEMRANSSRNVAAGITSFDIDDEGFIYTVTQSSSSEADRVKKVNPAGYNLFSVLEATFGDLNSVYDSTANENYTTQMVDIDIDDMGRINCLDLETGRVFQYDEDGSLLFILGTTADQLGGFSMKVSAVETMGKNIYVSDAMKNTVTIFTETEFGGIVHNAVALYNAGYYAEALEPWREVLKRDGNYQMAYIGISSALYNEGNYKEAMKYAKLAQSRNLYDKAFEGYRSEWLNQNFTWIILVVVVLIAAAVFFHFRNKKKKKNQPKNLIEMLHEGEEE
;
A
#
# COMPACT_ATOMS: atom_id res chain seq x y z
N TRP A 1 -2.71 1.05 -33.00
CA TRP A 1 -1.93 0.48 -31.88
C TRP A 1 -0.97 -0.61 -32.36
N ASN A 2 -1.42 -1.55 -33.18
CA ASN A 2 -0.58 -2.64 -33.69
C ASN A 2 0.64 -2.19 -34.53
N MET A 3 0.70 -0.93 -34.98
CA MET A 3 1.83 -0.38 -35.76
C MET A 3 2.89 0.28 -34.88
N ILE A 4 2.64 0.55 -33.59
CA ILE A 4 3.53 1.33 -32.71
C ILE A 4 4.12 0.46 -31.58
N ALA A 5 3.46 -0.63 -31.21
CA ALA A 5 3.92 -1.51 -30.14
C ALA A 5 5.05 -2.43 -30.61
N THR A 6 6.15 -2.49 -29.84
CA THR A 6 7.23 -3.45 -30.05
C THR A 6 6.72 -4.88 -29.79
N ASP A 7 7.43 -5.90 -30.29
CA ASP A 7 7.07 -7.29 -30.06
C ASP A 7 7.14 -7.66 -28.57
N GLU A 8 8.00 -7.01 -27.80
CA GLU A 8 8.12 -7.14 -26.35
C GLU A 8 6.91 -6.53 -25.61
N MET A 9 6.43 -5.35 -26.06
CA MET A 9 5.19 -4.74 -25.56
C MET A 9 3.97 -5.59 -25.90
N ARG A 10 3.96 -6.28 -27.05
CA ARG A 10 2.88 -7.20 -27.44
C ARG A 10 2.90 -8.48 -26.64
N ALA A 11 4.08 -9.03 -26.33
CA ALA A 11 4.24 -10.25 -25.53
C ALA A 11 3.86 -10.01 -24.06
N ASN A 12 4.18 -8.82 -23.52
CA ASN A 12 3.85 -8.42 -22.16
C ASN A 12 2.45 -7.82 -22.01
N SER A 13 1.79 -7.41 -23.10
CA SER A 13 0.36 -7.11 -23.06
C SER A 13 -0.39 -8.43 -22.93
N SER A 14 -0.51 -8.92 -21.69
CA SER A 14 -1.45 -9.99 -21.43
C SER A 14 -2.84 -9.47 -21.82
N ARG A 15 -3.29 -9.82 -23.02
CA ARG A 15 -4.67 -9.65 -23.49
C ARG A 15 -5.63 -10.58 -22.73
N ASN A 16 -5.31 -10.86 -21.48
CA ASN A 16 -6.16 -11.60 -20.58
C ASN A 16 -7.23 -10.65 -20.05
N VAL A 17 -8.12 -10.30 -20.93
CA VAL A 17 -9.50 -10.07 -20.53
C VAL A 17 -9.95 -11.44 -20.05
N ALA A 18 -10.12 -11.60 -18.74
CA ALA A 18 -10.55 -12.88 -18.19
C ALA A 18 -11.84 -13.29 -18.89
N ALA A 19 -11.89 -14.54 -19.38
CA ALA A 19 -13.15 -15.11 -19.84
C ALA A 19 -14.11 -15.04 -18.63
N GLY A 20 -15.19 -14.23 -18.73
CA GLY A 20 -16.14 -14.08 -17.63
C GLY A 20 -16.24 -12.70 -16.98
N ILE A 21 -15.88 -11.61 -17.69
CA ILE A 21 -16.25 -10.26 -17.23
C ILE A 21 -17.76 -10.21 -16.98
N THR A 22 -18.12 -9.83 -15.75
CA THR A 22 -19.52 -9.73 -15.35
C THR A 22 -20.06 -8.33 -15.59
N SER A 23 -19.28 -7.31 -15.26
CA SER A 23 -19.60 -5.90 -15.51
C SER A 23 -18.34 -5.09 -15.76
N PHE A 24 -18.48 -3.90 -16.31
CA PHE A 24 -17.41 -2.94 -16.51
C PHE A 24 -17.94 -1.50 -16.40
N ASP A 25 -17.05 -0.60 -16.08
CA ASP A 25 -17.29 0.84 -16.13
C ASP A 25 -16.06 1.57 -16.70
N ILE A 26 -16.21 2.83 -17.08
CA ILE A 26 -15.16 3.64 -17.72
C ILE A 26 -15.11 5.01 -17.05
N ASP A 27 -13.94 5.37 -16.54
CA ASP A 27 -13.73 6.70 -15.96
C ASP A 27 -13.55 7.79 -17.02
N ASP A 28 -13.55 9.05 -16.59
CA ASP A 28 -13.39 10.23 -17.45
C ASP A 28 -12.03 10.27 -18.17
N GLU A 29 -11.03 9.56 -17.68
CA GLU A 29 -9.71 9.43 -18.32
C GLU A 29 -9.66 8.33 -19.38
N GLY A 30 -10.70 7.51 -19.46
CA GLY A 30 -10.83 6.40 -20.40
C GLY A 30 -10.17 5.10 -19.96
N PHE A 31 -9.88 4.93 -18.66
CA PHE A 31 -9.55 3.63 -18.10
C PHE A 31 -10.79 2.77 -17.98
N ILE A 32 -10.65 1.50 -18.31
CA ILE A 32 -11.75 0.52 -18.24
C ILE A 32 -11.58 -0.30 -16.98
N TYR A 33 -12.56 -0.25 -16.10
CA TYR A 33 -12.63 -1.06 -14.89
C TYR A 33 -13.53 -2.26 -15.16
N THR A 34 -13.09 -3.45 -14.75
CA THR A 34 -13.85 -4.68 -14.98
C THR A 34 -13.94 -5.51 -13.74
N VAL A 35 -15.06 -6.16 -13.51
CA VAL A 35 -15.23 -7.17 -12.48
C VAL A 35 -15.47 -8.55 -13.06
N THR A 36 -14.96 -9.56 -12.34
CA THR A 36 -15.09 -10.97 -12.71
C THR A 36 -15.67 -11.73 -11.53
N GLN A 37 -16.86 -12.32 -11.71
CA GLN A 37 -17.57 -13.05 -10.66
C GLN A 37 -16.81 -14.30 -10.19
N SER A 38 -16.27 -15.07 -11.14
CA SER A 38 -15.52 -16.29 -10.85
C SER A 38 -14.08 -16.13 -11.27
N SER A 39 -13.20 -15.83 -10.32
CA SER A 39 -11.76 -15.76 -10.53
C SER A 39 -11.05 -16.73 -9.60
N SER A 40 -10.09 -17.47 -10.14
CA SER A 40 -9.18 -18.31 -9.36
C SER A 40 -8.14 -17.50 -8.58
N SER A 41 -8.02 -16.21 -8.91
CA SER A 41 -7.07 -15.28 -8.30
C SER A 41 -7.82 -14.05 -7.78
N GLU A 42 -7.57 -13.66 -6.55
CA GLU A 42 -8.12 -12.43 -5.94
C GLU A 42 -7.68 -11.17 -6.70
N ALA A 43 -6.47 -11.18 -7.25
CA ALA A 43 -5.93 -10.10 -8.07
C ALA A 43 -6.66 -9.90 -9.40
N ASP A 44 -7.43 -10.89 -9.85
CA ASP A 44 -8.16 -10.83 -11.11
C ASP A 44 -9.64 -10.44 -10.94
N ARG A 45 -10.13 -10.29 -9.71
CA ARG A 45 -11.54 -9.94 -9.44
C ARG A 45 -11.91 -8.57 -10.00
N VAL A 46 -11.02 -7.60 -9.82
CA VAL A 46 -11.16 -6.23 -10.33
C VAL A 46 -9.92 -5.86 -11.13
N LYS A 47 -10.08 -5.26 -12.28
CA LYS A 47 -8.98 -4.79 -13.13
C LYS A 47 -9.23 -3.33 -13.53
N LYS A 48 -8.18 -2.52 -13.51
CA LYS A 48 -8.10 -1.19 -14.11
C LYS A 48 -7.23 -1.29 -15.35
N VAL A 49 -7.84 -1.27 -16.51
CA VAL A 49 -7.18 -1.52 -17.79
C VAL A 49 -6.99 -0.21 -18.53
N ASN A 50 -5.75 0.11 -18.85
CA ASN A 50 -5.43 1.30 -19.63
C ASN A 50 -5.72 1.06 -21.14
N PRO A 51 -5.72 2.10 -22.00
CA PRO A 51 -5.93 1.97 -23.45
C PRO A 51 -4.93 1.04 -24.15
N ALA A 52 -3.80 0.74 -23.52
CA ALA A 52 -2.81 -0.21 -24.02
C ALA A 52 -3.09 -1.67 -23.65
N GLY A 53 -4.10 -1.92 -22.79
CA GLY A 53 -4.52 -3.25 -22.36
C GLY A 53 -3.77 -3.78 -21.13
N TYR A 54 -3.06 -2.93 -20.38
CA TYR A 54 -2.38 -3.33 -19.14
C TYR A 54 -3.29 -3.16 -17.94
N ASN A 55 -3.34 -4.16 -17.08
CA ASN A 55 -3.99 -4.06 -15.78
C ASN A 55 -3.07 -3.34 -14.78
N LEU A 56 -3.44 -2.13 -14.37
CA LEU A 56 -2.65 -1.30 -13.46
C LEU A 56 -2.67 -1.84 -12.02
N PHE A 57 -3.76 -2.46 -11.59
CA PHE A 57 -3.86 -3.03 -10.25
C PHE A 57 -2.91 -4.21 -10.02
N SER A 58 -2.49 -4.91 -11.06
CA SER A 58 -1.47 -5.95 -10.94
C SER A 58 -0.09 -5.39 -10.57
N VAL A 59 0.20 -4.14 -10.91
CA VAL A 59 1.46 -3.45 -10.55
C VAL A 59 1.40 -2.91 -9.13
N LEU A 60 0.21 -2.50 -8.69
CA LEU A 60 -0.04 -1.95 -7.33
C LEU A 60 -0.22 -3.06 -6.28
N GLU A 61 -0.28 -4.33 -6.71
CA GLU A 61 -0.62 -5.47 -5.83
C GLU A 61 -1.94 -5.26 -5.07
N ALA A 62 -2.89 -4.54 -5.69
CA ALA A 62 -4.18 -4.24 -5.11
C ALA A 62 -5.01 -5.52 -4.95
N THR A 63 -5.74 -5.63 -3.84
CA THR A 63 -6.58 -6.77 -3.51
C THR A 63 -8.03 -6.33 -3.29
N PHE A 64 -8.97 -7.09 -3.82
CA PHE A 64 -10.39 -6.73 -3.82
C PHE A 64 -11.26 -7.80 -3.18
N GLY A 65 -12.24 -7.36 -2.41
CA GLY A 65 -13.13 -8.22 -1.64
C GLY A 65 -12.44 -8.86 -0.42
N ASP A 66 -13.01 -9.91 0.10
CA ASP A 66 -12.41 -10.68 1.19
C ASP A 66 -11.20 -11.47 0.68
N LEU A 67 -10.07 -11.39 1.38
CA LEU A 67 -8.82 -12.04 1.00
C LEU A 67 -8.86 -13.56 1.13
N ASN A 68 -9.73 -14.06 1.99
CA ASN A 68 -9.90 -15.49 2.22
C ASN A 68 -11.38 -15.86 2.11
N SER A 69 -11.65 -17.15 1.94
CA SER A 69 -13.03 -17.62 2.13
C SER A 69 -13.47 -17.36 3.56
N VAL A 70 -14.63 -16.75 3.70
CA VAL A 70 -15.23 -16.44 5.00
C VAL A 70 -16.18 -17.58 5.36
N TYR A 71 -16.04 -18.12 6.57
CA TYR A 71 -16.94 -19.13 7.06
C TYR A 71 -18.18 -18.49 7.67
N ASP A 72 -19.35 -18.77 7.09
CA ASP A 72 -20.63 -18.42 7.67
C ASP A 72 -21.10 -19.54 8.60
N SER A 73 -21.06 -19.28 9.91
CA SER A 73 -21.50 -20.23 10.92
C SER A 73 -23.02 -20.51 10.89
N THR A 74 -23.81 -19.62 10.29
CA THR A 74 -25.27 -19.76 10.19
C THR A 74 -25.63 -20.68 9.04
N ALA A 75 -24.97 -20.51 7.89
CA ALA A 75 -25.14 -21.34 6.71
C ALA A 75 -24.31 -22.63 6.76
N ASN A 76 -23.33 -22.72 7.66
CA ASN A 76 -22.33 -23.79 7.75
C ASN A 76 -21.57 -24.01 6.43
N GLU A 77 -21.31 -22.92 5.72
CA GLU A 77 -20.63 -22.89 4.41
C GLU A 77 -19.51 -21.85 4.38
N ASN A 78 -18.52 -22.08 3.51
CA ASN A 78 -17.53 -21.08 3.17
C ASN A 78 -17.98 -20.35 1.91
N TYR A 79 -17.93 -19.04 1.91
CA TYR A 79 -18.13 -18.23 0.71
C TYR A 79 -16.88 -17.44 0.37
N THR A 80 -16.74 -17.10 -0.91
CA THR A 80 -15.72 -16.20 -1.44
C THR A 80 -16.41 -15.03 -2.12
N THR A 81 -15.81 -13.86 -2.06
CA THR A 81 -16.33 -12.66 -2.74
C THR A 81 -16.58 -12.94 -4.23
N GLN A 82 -17.76 -12.60 -4.72
CA GLN A 82 -18.18 -12.71 -6.11
C GLN A 82 -18.64 -11.34 -6.62
N MET A 83 -17.73 -10.60 -7.24
CA MET A 83 -18.04 -9.27 -7.76
C MET A 83 -18.96 -9.39 -8.99
N VAL A 84 -20.15 -8.78 -8.90
CA VAL A 84 -21.16 -8.84 -9.96
C VAL A 84 -21.31 -7.52 -10.71
N ASP A 85 -21.00 -6.41 -10.06
CA ASP A 85 -21.10 -5.09 -10.66
C ASP A 85 -20.04 -4.13 -10.13
N ILE A 86 -19.74 -3.10 -10.91
CA ILE A 86 -18.74 -2.07 -10.60
C ILE A 86 -19.22 -0.72 -11.15
N ASP A 87 -18.96 0.31 -10.39
CA ASP A 87 -19.24 1.69 -10.74
C ASP A 87 -18.08 2.58 -10.27
N ILE A 88 -17.69 3.53 -11.09
CA ILE A 88 -16.65 4.51 -10.80
C ILE A 88 -17.30 5.86 -10.69
N ASP A 89 -17.22 6.46 -9.51
CA ASP A 89 -17.85 7.75 -9.28
C ASP A 89 -17.01 8.92 -9.83
N ASP A 90 -17.59 10.13 -9.82
CA ASP A 90 -16.99 11.38 -10.30
C ASP A 90 -15.65 11.74 -9.61
N MET A 91 -15.32 11.08 -8.49
CA MET A 91 -14.08 11.29 -7.72
C MET A 91 -13.07 10.15 -7.94
N GLY A 92 -13.33 9.23 -8.89
CA GLY A 92 -12.50 8.09 -9.22
C GLY A 92 -12.55 6.96 -8.17
N ARG A 93 -13.53 7.00 -7.23
CA ARG A 93 -13.71 5.92 -6.25
C ARG A 93 -14.42 4.75 -6.90
N ILE A 94 -13.97 3.55 -6.53
CA ILE A 94 -14.40 2.31 -7.12
C ILE A 94 -15.42 1.65 -6.19
N ASN A 95 -16.63 1.42 -6.65
CA ASN A 95 -17.69 0.76 -5.91
C ASN A 95 -17.94 -0.64 -6.52
N CYS A 96 -17.59 -1.70 -5.80
CA CYS A 96 -17.77 -3.08 -6.26
C CYS A 96 -18.85 -3.78 -5.45
N LEU A 97 -19.83 -4.38 -6.13
CA LEU A 97 -20.93 -5.11 -5.50
C LEU A 97 -20.63 -6.60 -5.42
N ASP A 98 -20.68 -7.16 -4.21
CA ASP A 98 -20.52 -8.59 -3.96
C ASP A 98 -21.88 -9.29 -3.88
N LEU A 99 -22.08 -10.28 -4.73
CA LEU A 99 -23.33 -11.07 -4.80
C LEU A 99 -23.57 -11.91 -3.54
N GLU A 100 -22.50 -12.55 -3.02
CA GLU A 100 -22.64 -13.54 -1.94
C GLU A 100 -23.06 -12.90 -0.62
N THR A 101 -22.54 -11.73 -0.32
CA THR A 101 -22.80 -11.04 0.95
C THR A 101 -23.70 -9.82 0.83
N GLY A 102 -24.01 -9.38 -0.39
CA GLY A 102 -24.73 -8.13 -0.64
C GLY A 102 -23.97 -6.90 -0.15
N ARG A 103 -22.64 -6.96 -0.06
CA ARG A 103 -21.79 -5.84 0.36
C ARG A 103 -21.33 -5.04 -0.82
N VAL A 104 -21.28 -3.73 -0.66
CA VAL A 104 -20.56 -2.83 -1.56
C VAL A 104 -19.21 -2.53 -0.94
N PHE A 105 -18.14 -2.88 -1.63
CA PHE A 105 -16.79 -2.51 -1.28
C PHE A 105 -16.42 -1.23 -2.00
N GLN A 106 -16.13 -0.17 -1.27
CA GLN A 106 -15.66 1.08 -1.84
C GLN A 106 -14.15 1.22 -1.67
N TYR A 107 -13.45 1.51 -2.75
CA TYR A 107 -12.01 1.71 -2.79
C TYR A 107 -11.66 3.11 -3.31
N ASP A 108 -10.44 3.55 -3.05
CA ASP A 108 -9.86 4.69 -3.75
C ASP A 108 -9.38 4.29 -5.17
N GLU A 109 -8.86 5.25 -5.92
CA GLU A 109 -8.39 5.06 -7.29
C GLU A 109 -7.22 4.08 -7.43
N ASP A 110 -6.45 3.86 -6.34
CA ASP A 110 -5.31 2.94 -6.25
C ASP A 110 -5.74 1.54 -5.77
N GLY A 111 -7.01 1.34 -5.43
CA GLY A 111 -7.56 0.08 -4.94
C GLY A 111 -7.41 -0.15 -3.44
N SER A 112 -7.15 0.91 -2.65
CA SER A 112 -7.15 0.81 -1.19
C SER A 112 -8.59 0.85 -0.65
N LEU A 113 -8.95 -0.13 0.18
CA LEU A 113 -10.31 -0.24 0.75
C LEU A 113 -10.62 0.95 1.67
N LEU A 114 -11.71 1.67 1.37
CA LEU A 114 -12.23 2.77 2.18
C LEU A 114 -13.36 2.31 3.09
N PHE A 115 -14.39 1.69 2.52
CA PHE A 115 -15.60 1.28 3.24
C PHE A 115 -16.14 -0.05 2.73
N ILE A 116 -16.89 -0.71 3.61
CA ILE A 116 -17.77 -1.83 3.27
C ILE A 116 -19.17 -1.44 3.72
N LEU A 117 -20.13 -1.43 2.79
CA LEU A 117 -21.49 -0.99 3.00
C LEU A 117 -22.47 -2.13 2.72
N GLY A 118 -23.57 -2.16 3.45
CA GLY A 118 -24.63 -3.16 3.24
C GLY A 118 -24.26 -4.57 3.69
N THR A 119 -25.25 -5.43 3.66
CA THR A 119 -25.13 -6.88 3.88
C THR A 119 -26.45 -7.56 3.52
N THR A 120 -26.43 -8.85 3.25
CA THR A 120 -27.64 -9.67 3.18
C THR A 120 -28.28 -9.78 4.57
N ALA A 121 -29.54 -9.40 4.69
CA ALA A 121 -30.31 -9.51 5.93
C ALA A 121 -31.82 -9.38 5.67
N ASP A 122 -32.61 -9.97 6.56
CA ASP A 122 -34.08 -9.86 6.50
C ASP A 122 -34.62 -8.54 7.10
N GLN A 123 -33.76 -7.77 7.74
CA GLN A 123 -34.10 -6.47 8.32
C GLN A 123 -34.25 -5.36 7.30
N LEU A 124 -34.86 -4.24 7.69
CA LEU A 124 -34.95 -3.05 6.86
C LEU A 124 -33.55 -2.54 6.47
N GLY A 125 -33.32 -2.30 5.18
CA GLY A 125 -32.00 -1.88 4.64
C GLY A 125 -31.05 -3.03 4.35
N GLY A 126 -31.38 -4.28 4.74
CA GLY A 126 -30.64 -5.46 4.32
C GLY A 126 -31.03 -5.93 2.94
N PHE A 127 -30.11 -6.55 2.23
CA PHE A 127 -30.33 -7.09 0.88
C PHE A 127 -30.80 -8.55 0.91
N SER A 128 -31.37 -8.99 -0.21
CA SER A 128 -31.54 -10.41 -0.50
C SER A 128 -30.23 -10.99 -1.07
N MET A 129 -30.25 -12.28 -1.37
CA MET A 129 -29.13 -12.96 -2.08
C MET A 129 -29.10 -12.67 -3.60
N LYS A 130 -29.81 -11.65 -4.08
CA LYS A 130 -29.88 -11.30 -5.52
C LYS A 130 -29.74 -9.79 -5.74
N VAL A 131 -28.74 -9.21 -5.14
CA VAL A 131 -28.26 -7.88 -5.54
C VAL A 131 -27.77 -7.95 -6.98
N SER A 132 -28.02 -6.91 -7.77
CA SER A 132 -27.78 -6.98 -9.22
C SER A 132 -27.03 -5.83 -9.82
N ALA A 133 -27.08 -4.65 -9.25
CA ALA A 133 -26.35 -3.50 -9.75
C ALA A 133 -26.02 -2.48 -8.64
N VAL A 134 -24.91 -1.79 -8.82
CA VAL A 134 -24.49 -0.63 -8.04
C VAL A 134 -24.27 0.53 -8.98
N GLU A 135 -24.66 1.73 -8.57
CA GLU A 135 -24.46 2.97 -9.33
C GLU A 135 -24.32 4.14 -8.36
N THR A 136 -23.51 5.12 -8.68
CA THR A 136 -23.36 6.33 -7.88
C THR A 136 -23.95 7.55 -8.58
N MET A 137 -24.51 8.44 -7.79
CA MET A 137 -24.97 9.74 -8.26
C MET A 137 -24.71 10.79 -7.16
N GLY A 138 -23.74 11.63 -7.39
CA GLY A 138 -23.28 12.62 -6.41
C GLY A 138 -22.75 11.95 -5.16
N LYS A 139 -23.45 12.13 -4.02
CA LYS A 139 -23.04 11.57 -2.72
C LYS A 139 -23.79 10.30 -2.33
N ASN A 140 -24.55 9.73 -3.23
CA ASN A 140 -25.37 8.58 -2.97
C ASN A 140 -24.90 7.37 -3.78
N ILE A 141 -24.93 6.19 -3.15
CA ILE A 141 -24.73 4.90 -3.79
C ILE A 141 -26.09 4.20 -3.85
N TYR A 142 -26.50 3.78 -5.03
CA TYR A 142 -27.73 3.10 -5.32
C TYR A 142 -27.45 1.62 -5.55
N VAL A 143 -28.13 0.74 -4.84
CA VAL A 143 -27.99 -0.70 -5.02
C VAL A 143 -29.34 -1.32 -5.32
N SER A 144 -29.43 -2.02 -6.42
CA SER A 144 -30.65 -2.73 -6.83
C SER A 144 -30.68 -4.15 -6.28
N ASP A 145 -31.84 -4.55 -5.74
CA ASP A 145 -32.14 -5.89 -5.27
C ASP A 145 -33.27 -6.48 -6.10
N ALA A 146 -32.91 -7.38 -6.99
CA ALA A 146 -33.85 -7.97 -7.95
C ALA A 146 -34.90 -8.89 -7.27
N MET A 147 -34.59 -9.51 -6.13
CA MET A 147 -35.54 -10.36 -5.44
C MET A 147 -36.54 -9.55 -4.61
N LYS A 148 -36.08 -8.48 -3.95
CA LYS A 148 -36.96 -7.58 -3.17
C LYS A 148 -37.68 -6.57 -4.07
N ASN A 149 -37.29 -6.42 -5.33
CA ASN A 149 -37.76 -5.37 -6.26
C ASN A 149 -37.61 -3.97 -5.65
N THR A 150 -36.45 -3.71 -5.05
CA THR A 150 -36.14 -2.45 -4.38
C THR A 150 -34.81 -1.88 -4.83
N VAL A 151 -34.68 -0.57 -4.69
CA VAL A 151 -33.41 0.13 -4.80
C VAL A 151 -33.12 0.73 -3.41
N THR A 152 -32.00 0.34 -2.83
CA THR A 152 -31.52 0.90 -1.56
C THR A 152 -30.55 2.04 -1.85
N ILE A 153 -30.71 3.16 -1.15
CA ILE A 153 -29.89 4.34 -1.31
C ILE A 153 -29.06 4.52 -0.05
N PHE A 154 -27.73 4.48 -0.21
CA PHE A 154 -26.79 4.87 0.83
C PHE A 154 -26.37 6.31 0.59
N THR A 155 -26.53 7.14 1.60
CA THR A 155 -26.12 8.55 1.56
C THR A 155 -24.83 8.73 2.36
N GLU A 156 -23.89 9.50 1.82
CA GLU A 156 -22.64 9.82 2.49
C GLU A 156 -22.88 10.39 3.90
N THR A 157 -22.25 9.80 4.89
CA THR A 157 -22.28 10.28 6.28
C THR A 157 -21.22 11.38 6.47
N GLU A 158 -21.29 12.11 7.58
CA GLU A 158 -20.25 13.08 7.94
C GLU A 158 -18.87 12.40 8.05
N PHE A 159 -18.81 11.19 8.63
CA PHE A 159 -17.56 10.42 8.71
C PHE A 159 -17.04 10.03 7.32
N GLY A 160 -17.91 9.52 6.45
CA GLY A 160 -17.56 9.22 5.06
C GLY A 160 -17.00 10.44 4.33
N GLY A 161 -17.64 11.59 4.47
CA GLY A 161 -17.18 12.84 3.87
C GLY A 161 -15.80 13.30 4.36
N ILE A 162 -15.45 13.07 5.64
CA ILE A 162 -14.11 13.39 6.16
C ILE A 162 -13.06 12.45 5.54
N VAL A 163 -13.36 11.15 5.44
CA VAL A 163 -12.46 10.17 4.80
C VAL A 163 -12.26 10.50 3.33
N HIS A 164 -13.33 10.73 2.58
CA HIS A 164 -13.26 11.08 1.17
C HIS A 164 -12.46 12.36 0.92
N ASN A 165 -12.65 13.38 1.74
CA ASN A 165 -11.87 14.62 1.68
C ASN A 165 -10.37 14.35 1.96
N ALA A 166 -10.05 13.53 2.96
CA ALA A 166 -8.67 13.19 3.30
C ALA A 166 -7.97 12.44 2.16
N VAL A 167 -8.67 11.48 1.53
CA VAL A 167 -8.17 10.73 0.36
C VAL A 167 -7.98 11.66 -0.83
N ALA A 168 -8.97 12.51 -1.14
CA ALA A 168 -8.88 13.44 -2.27
C ALA A 168 -7.69 14.41 -2.12
N LEU A 169 -7.49 14.99 -0.93
CA LEU A 169 -6.34 15.85 -0.66
C LEU A 169 -5.01 15.08 -0.80
N TYR A 170 -4.98 13.86 -0.29
CA TYR A 170 -3.79 13.01 -0.37
C TYR A 170 -3.42 12.66 -1.82
N ASN A 171 -4.38 12.21 -2.63
CA ASN A 171 -4.20 11.85 -4.04
C ASN A 171 -3.84 13.06 -4.90
N ALA A 172 -4.37 14.24 -4.58
CA ALA A 172 -3.99 15.51 -5.22
C ALA A 172 -2.59 16.01 -4.81
N GLY A 173 -1.91 15.34 -3.88
CA GLY A 173 -0.57 15.72 -3.40
C GLY A 173 -0.57 16.80 -2.32
N TYR A 174 -1.73 17.21 -1.81
CA TYR A 174 -1.87 18.17 -0.70
C TYR A 174 -1.69 17.46 0.65
N TYR A 175 -0.49 16.91 0.87
CA TYR A 175 -0.20 16.06 2.02
C TYR A 175 -0.35 16.78 3.36
N ALA A 176 0.09 18.04 3.43
CA ALA A 176 -0.03 18.83 4.65
C ALA A 176 -1.49 19.09 5.02
N GLU A 177 -2.32 19.42 4.03
CA GLU A 177 -3.75 19.66 4.20
C GLU A 177 -4.51 18.37 4.54
N ALA A 178 -4.05 17.21 4.08
CA ALA A 178 -4.65 15.91 4.39
C ALA A 178 -4.45 15.47 5.85
N LEU A 179 -3.44 16.02 6.57
CA LEU A 179 -3.11 15.59 7.94
C LEU A 179 -4.25 15.79 8.95
N GLU A 180 -4.89 16.95 8.95
CA GLU A 180 -5.97 17.22 9.90
C GLU A 180 -7.23 16.38 9.61
N PRO A 181 -7.72 16.25 8.36
CA PRO A 181 -8.76 15.27 8.05
C PRO A 181 -8.44 13.84 8.51
N TRP A 182 -7.23 13.33 8.26
CA TRP A 182 -6.83 12.00 8.74
C TRP A 182 -6.81 11.90 10.27
N ARG A 183 -6.37 12.92 10.97
CA ARG A 183 -6.43 12.96 12.45
C ARG A 183 -7.85 12.96 12.97
N GLU A 184 -8.76 13.67 12.29
CA GLU A 184 -10.18 13.67 12.64
C GLU A 184 -10.83 12.30 12.41
N VAL A 185 -10.44 11.58 11.35
CA VAL A 185 -10.83 10.18 11.14
C VAL A 185 -10.42 9.33 12.34
N LEU A 186 -9.15 9.43 12.78
CA LEU A 186 -8.64 8.64 13.92
C LEU A 186 -9.29 9.00 15.27
N LYS A 187 -9.77 10.23 15.45
CA LYS A 187 -10.54 10.59 16.66
C LYS A 187 -11.89 9.89 16.71
N ARG A 188 -12.49 9.60 15.55
CA ARG A 188 -13.79 8.94 15.42
C ARG A 188 -13.67 7.43 15.34
N ASP A 189 -12.67 6.95 14.63
CA ASP A 189 -12.32 5.52 14.52
C ASP A 189 -10.80 5.33 14.63
N GLY A 190 -10.35 4.98 15.83
CA GLY A 190 -8.93 4.71 16.11
C GLY A 190 -8.38 3.45 15.43
N ASN A 191 -9.23 2.62 14.81
CA ASN A 191 -8.82 1.42 14.08
C ASN A 191 -8.77 1.62 12.56
N TYR A 192 -9.07 2.82 12.08
CA TYR A 192 -9.08 3.10 10.64
C TYR A 192 -7.65 3.12 10.07
N GLN A 193 -7.23 1.96 9.57
CA GLN A 193 -5.84 1.72 9.15
C GLN A 193 -5.36 2.70 8.06
N MET A 194 -6.22 3.04 7.10
CA MET A 194 -5.88 3.96 6.01
C MET A 194 -5.46 5.34 6.52
N ALA A 195 -6.04 5.83 7.63
CA ALA A 195 -5.64 7.10 8.22
C ALA A 195 -4.20 7.07 8.77
N TYR A 196 -3.76 5.96 9.35
CA TYR A 196 -2.36 5.80 9.76
C TYR A 196 -1.42 5.80 8.55
N ILE A 197 -1.81 5.16 7.44
CA ILE A 197 -1.08 5.16 6.17
C ILE A 197 -0.98 6.58 5.64
N GLY A 198 -2.11 7.29 5.53
CA GLY A 198 -2.17 8.67 5.04
C GLY A 198 -1.33 9.64 5.85
N ILE A 199 -1.42 9.59 7.20
CA ILE A 199 -0.60 10.42 8.10
C ILE A 199 0.89 10.09 7.95
N SER A 200 1.24 8.80 7.90
CA SER A 200 2.64 8.39 7.74
C SER A 200 3.24 8.93 6.45
N SER A 201 2.51 8.80 5.34
CA SER A 201 2.95 9.27 4.03
C SER A 201 3.02 10.79 3.96
N ALA A 202 2.04 11.49 4.53
CA ALA A 202 2.05 12.95 4.61
C ALA A 202 3.27 13.47 5.39
N LEU A 203 3.52 12.92 6.58
CA LEU A 203 4.68 13.28 7.41
C LEU A 203 6.02 12.94 6.73
N TYR A 204 6.07 11.84 5.96
CA TYR A 204 7.24 11.52 5.16
C TYR A 204 7.53 12.60 4.11
N ASN A 205 6.51 13.05 3.39
CA ASN A 205 6.65 14.08 2.36
C ASN A 205 7.01 15.46 2.96
N GLU A 206 6.60 15.75 4.21
CA GLU A 206 7.04 16.92 4.97
C GLU A 206 8.49 16.81 5.51
N GLY A 207 9.16 15.66 5.35
CA GLY A 207 10.47 15.40 5.93
C GLY A 207 10.46 15.04 7.41
N ASN A 208 9.29 14.85 8.02
CA ASN A 208 9.17 14.45 9.42
C ASN A 208 9.28 12.92 9.57
N TYR A 209 10.40 12.39 9.15
CA TYR A 209 10.63 10.93 9.04
C TYR A 209 10.45 10.17 10.36
N LYS A 210 10.82 10.79 11.49
CA LYS A 210 10.72 10.14 12.80
C LYS A 210 9.27 9.89 13.22
N GLU A 211 8.40 10.87 13.01
CA GLU A 211 6.97 10.70 13.28
C GLU A 211 6.33 9.79 12.21
N ALA A 212 6.73 9.91 10.93
CA ALA A 212 6.28 9.03 9.87
C ALA A 212 6.49 7.54 10.22
N MET A 213 7.67 7.18 10.73
CA MET A 213 7.96 5.81 11.19
C MET A 213 7.00 5.34 12.30
N LYS A 214 6.57 6.22 13.22
CA LYS A 214 5.63 5.84 14.28
C LYS A 214 4.26 5.48 13.69
N TYR A 215 3.76 6.33 12.79
CA TYR A 215 2.48 6.09 12.12
C TYR A 215 2.54 4.87 11.18
N ALA A 216 3.66 4.66 10.49
CA ALA A 216 3.88 3.45 9.69
C ALA A 216 3.80 2.15 10.52
N LYS A 217 4.30 2.17 11.76
CA LYS A 217 4.17 1.04 12.69
C LYS A 217 2.72 0.80 13.10
N LEU A 218 1.96 1.87 13.38
CA LEU A 218 0.54 1.78 13.73
C LEU A 218 -0.28 1.27 12.52
N ALA A 219 0.09 1.68 11.32
CA ALA A 219 -0.46 1.17 10.07
C ALA A 219 -0.06 -0.28 9.76
N GLN A 220 0.85 -0.87 10.52
CA GLN A 220 1.46 -2.18 10.26
C GLN A 220 2.09 -2.28 8.85
N SER A 221 2.47 -1.15 8.27
CA SER A 221 3.08 -1.08 6.94
C SER A 221 4.61 -1.07 7.03
N ARG A 222 5.21 -2.21 6.70
CA ARG A 222 6.67 -2.34 6.64
C ARG A 222 7.28 -1.44 5.56
N ASN A 223 6.65 -1.37 4.40
CA ASN A 223 7.14 -0.57 3.27
C ASN A 223 7.25 0.92 3.66
N LEU A 224 6.18 1.50 4.24
CA LEU A 224 6.20 2.90 4.70
C LEU A 224 7.24 3.12 5.80
N TYR A 225 7.40 2.15 6.71
CA TYR A 225 8.40 2.24 7.76
C TYR A 225 9.81 2.26 7.19
N ASP A 226 10.13 1.33 6.29
CA ASP A 226 11.46 1.21 5.68
C ASP A 226 11.79 2.47 4.88
N LYS A 227 10.83 3.00 4.12
CA LYS A 227 10.95 4.26 3.36
C LYS A 227 11.22 5.46 4.29
N ALA A 228 10.45 5.60 5.37
CA ALA A 228 10.64 6.67 6.34
C ALA A 228 11.98 6.53 7.11
N PHE A 229 12.38 5.28 7.42
CA PHE A 229 13.67 5.00 8.05
C PHE A 229 14.85 5.36 7.14
N GLU A 230 14.74 5.09 5.86
CA GLU A 230 15.76 5.49 4.88
C GLU A 230 15.93 7.01 4.82
N GLY A 231 14.82 7.76 4.78
CA GLY A 231 14.83 9.22 4.86
C GLY A 231 15.49 9.73 6.13
N TYR A 232 15.08 9.20 7.29
CA TYR A 232 15.67 9.53 8.60
C TYR A 232 17.17 9.25 8.66
N ARG A 233 17.60 8.08 8.19
CA ARG A 233 19.02 7.69 8.15
C ARG A 233 19.82 8.64 7.27
N SER A 234 19.30 8.98 6.10
CA SER A 234 19.96 9.90 5.16
C SER A 234 20.11 11.28 5.76
N GLU A 235 19.07 11.82 6.37
CA GLU A 235 19.09 13.10 7.05
C GLU A 235 20.10 13.11 8.21
N TRP A 236 20.07 12.08 9.07
CA TRP A 236 20.98 11.93 10.20
C TRP A 236 22.44 11.84 9.74
N LEU A 237 22.70 11.06 8.69
CA LEU A 237 24.06 10.97 8.12
C LEU A 237 24.54 12.32 7.59
N ASN A 238 23.69 13.05 6.86
CA ASN A 238 24.05 14.37 6.33
C ASN A 238 24.36 15.36 7.47
N GLN A 239 23.55 15.39 8.50
CA GLN A 239 23.77 16.28 9.66
C GLN A 239 25.03 15.95 10.46
N ASN A 240 25.41 14.66 10.54
CA ASN A 240 26.54 14.20 11.34
C ASN A 240 27.78 13.86 10.50
N PHE A 241 27.75 14.06 9.20
CA PHE A 241 28.81 13.62 8.27
C PHE A 241 30.20 14.16 8.67
N THR A 242 30.30 15.44 9.00
CA THR A 242 31.57 16.07 9.39
C THR A 242 32.15 15.43 10.67
N TRP A 243 31.30 15.15 11.68
CA TRP A 243 31.72 14.49 12.90
C TRP A 243 32.15 13.05 12.68
N ILE A 244 31.46 12.32 11.81
CA ILE A 244 31.79 10.94 11.45
C ILE A 244 33.18 10.90 10.80
N ILE A 245 33.44 11.77 9.82
CA ILE A 245 34.76 11.87 9.19
C ILE A 245 35.84 12.21 10.21
N LEU A 246 35.59 13.16 11.09
CA LEU A 246 36.57 13.55 12.12
C LEU A 246 36.92 12.36 13.03
N VAL A 247 35.93 11.60 13.48
CA VAL A 247 36.14 10.40 14.31
C VAL A 247 36.96 9.35 13.55
N VAL A 248 36.64 9.10 12.28
CA VAL A 248 37.39 8.14 11.43
C VAL A 248 38.86 8.58 11.30
N VAL A 249 39.11 9.85 11.03
CA VAL A 249 40.48 10.40 10.90
C VAL A 249 41.25 10.23 12.22
N VAL A 250 40.64 10.52 13.37
CA VAL A 250 41.25 10.34 14.69
C VAL A 250 41.60 8.87 14.95
N LEU A 251 40.67 7.94 14.61
CA LEU A 251 40.92 6.50 14.77
C LEU A 251 42.09 6.01 13.88
N ILE A 252 42.16 6.48 12.64
CA ILE A 252 43.28 6.16 11.72
C ILE A 252 44.58 6.71 12.31
N ALA A 253 44.62 7.97 12.74
CA ALA A 253 45.80 8.58 13.33
C ALA A 253 46.27 7.82 14.59
N ALA A 254 45.34 7.42 15.45
CA ALA A 254 45.61 6.61 16.61
C ALA A 254 46.19 5.23 16.23
N ALA A 255 45.60 4.54 15.27
CA ALA A 255 46.09 3.25 14.77
C ALA A 255 47.52 3.35 14.21
N VAL A 256 47.79 4.38 13.43
CA VAL A 256 49.15 4.68 12.88
C VAL A 256 50.13 4.97 14.04
N PHE A 257 49.74 5.79 15.00
CA PHE A 257 50.58 6.09 16.18
C PHE A 257 50.94 4.83 16.95
N PHE A 258 49.94 3.97 17.27
CA PHE A 258 50.18 2.72 17.99
C PHE A 258 51.03 1.73 17.16
N HIS A 259 50.87 1.69 15.86
CA HIS A 259 51.69 0.85 14.96
C HIS A 259 53.16 1.25 15.07
N PHE A 260 53.46 2.54 14.91
CA PHE A 260 54.86 3.04 15.02
C PHE A 260 55.44 2.88 16.43
N ARG A 261 54.62 3.09 17.48
CA ARG A 261 55.06 2.88 18.86
C ARG A 261 55.43 1.42 19.13
N ASN A 262 54.62 0.48 18.64
CA ASN A 262 54.90 -0.94 18.79
C ASN A 262 56.12 -1.41 17.98
N LYS A 263 56.33 -0.82 16.78
CA LYS A 263 57.50 -1.07 15.97
C LYS A 263 58.81 -0.58 16.65
N LYS A 264 58.77 0.59 17.34
CA LYS A 264 59.88 1.08 18.15
C LYS A 264 60.15 0.18 19.34
N LYS A 265 59.11 -0.33 20.04
CA LYS A 265 59.29 -1.27 21.17
C LYS A 265 59.95 -2.56 20.74
N LYS A 266 59.55 -3.15 19.58
CA LYS A 266 60.18 -4.39 19.06
C LYS A 266 61.65 -4.16 18.65
N LYS A 267 62.03 -2.97 18.16
CA LYS A 267 63.41 -2.66 17.77
C LYS A 267 64.33 -2.46 18.98
N ASN A 268 63.78 -2.11 20.18
CA ASN A 268 64.50 -1.89 21.44
C ASN A 268 64.48 -3.10 22.37
N GLN A 269 63.92 -4.23 22.00
CA GLN A 269 64.08 -5.45 22.79
C GLN A 269 65.48 -5.98 22.57
N PRO A 270 66.24 -6.31 23.64
CA PRO A 270 67.54 -6.95 23.51
C PRO A 270 67.34 -8.27 22.76
N LYS A 271 68.23 -8.59 21.80
CA LYS A 271 68.22 -9.87 21.10
C LYS A 271 68.23 -11.00 22.13
N ASN A 272 67.30 -11.92 22.00
CA ASN A 272 67.22 -13.08 22.91
C ASN A 272 68.58 -13.82 22.84
N LEU A 273 69.06 -14.27 24.01
CA LEU A 273 70.33 -14.96 24.18
C LEU A 273 70.48 -16.14 23.21
N ILE A 274 69.38 -16.77 22.80
CA ILE A 274 69.36 -17.88 21.83
C ILE A 274 69.71 -17.41 20.40
N GLU A 275 69.25 -16.22 19.94
CA GLU A 275 69.65 -15.63 18.66
C GLU A 275 71.13 -15.22 18.62
N MET A 276 71.68 -14.77 19.73
CA MET A 276 73.11 -14.45 19.84
C MET A 276 74.01 -15.69 19.84
N LEU A 277 73.53 -16.84 20.31
CA LEU A 277 74.26 -18.10 20.28
C LEU A 277 74.31 -18.72 18.87
N HIS A 278 73.27 -18.59 18.09
CA HIS A 278 73.24 -19.10 16.71
C HIS A 278 74.09 -18.25 15.75
N GLU A 279 74.21 -16.94 15.95
CA GLU A 279 75.11 -16.08 15.15
C GLU A 279 76.59 -16.32 15.47
N GLY A 280 76.96 -16.97 16.62
CA GLY A 280 78.31 -17.27 16.99
C GLY A 280 78.78 -18.71 16.59
N GLU A 281 77.92 -19.52 16.00
CA GLU A 281 78.28 -20.85 15.47
C GLU A 281 78.51 -20.87 13.95
N GLU A 282 78.33 -19.76 13.25
CA GLU A 282 78.58 -19.61 11.82
C GLU A 282 79.86 -18.81 11.48
N GLU A 283 80.75 -18.46 12.44
CA GLU A 283 82.12 -17.99 12.24
C GLU A 283 83.11 -19.10 12.63
#